data_178b9d40752e949b5d16669d09482878
#
_entry.id   178b9d40752e949b5d16669d09482878
#
_cell.length_a   1.000
_cell.length_b   1.000
_cell.length_c   1.000
_cell.angle_alpha   90.00
_cell.angle_beta   90.00
_cell.angle_gamma   90.00
#
_symmetry.space_group_name_H-M   'P 1'
#
loop_
_entity.id
_entity.type
_entity.pdbx_description
1 polymer ?
#
loop_
_entity_poly.entity_id
_entity_poly.type
_entity_poly.pdbx_seq_one_letter_code
_entity_poly.pdbx_strand_id
1 'polypeptide(L)'
;MAAPRKILVCEDEDAIREFEVINLQRSGYEVVDVSCGEDAIRVFDEEGDSFSVAILDIMMPGIDDFAVCKHIREKNNTLGIIMLSAKSQEMDKVNGLMLGADDYITKPFSPSELVARVDAVYRRVSMSSAKQEPENELCSGPFVLNIRSRSLTRDGQKIDLTQVEFQLMEHFMRNPNVALDRSTLLTTVWGDSYFGDDKIVDVNVRRLRMKIEPEPSNPKYLTTVWGFGYKWVE
;
A
#
# COMPACT_ATOMS: atom_id res chain seq x y z
N MET A 1 13.26 -0.20 -15.79
CA MET A 1 14.39 -0.31 -14.83
C MET A 1 13.79 -0.87 -13.55
N ALA A 2 14.55 -1.66 -12.77
CA ALA A 2 14.09 -2.09 -11.45
C ALA A 2 13.91 -0.87 -10.55
N ALA A 3 12.93 -0.93 -9.62
CA ALA A 3 12.76 0.13 -8.62
C ALA A 3 14.02 0.27 -7.77
N PRO A 4 14.41 1.48 -7.36
CA PRO A 4 15.56 1.67 -6.49
C PRO A 4 15.36 0.92 -5.16
N ARG A 5 16.42 0.40 -4.57
CA ARG A 5 16.38 -0.27 -3.26
C ARG A 5 16.61 0.73 -2.12
N LYS A 6 15.99 1.89 -2.22
CA LYS A 6 16.13 3.00 -1.28
C LYS A 6 14.87 3.18 -0.44
N ILE A 7 15.05 3.31 0.87
CA ILE A 7 13.97 3.39 1.86
C ILE A 7 14.12 4.68 2.66
N LEU A 8 13.01 5.38 2.85
CA LEU A 8 12.92 6.47 3.82
C LEU A 8 12.40 5.92 5.14
N VAL A 9 13.11 6.16 6.23
CA VAL A 9 12.70 5.80 7.61
C VAL A 9 12.46 7.09 8.39
N CYS A 10 11.30 7.20 9.02
CA CYS A 10 10.93 8.33 9.88
C CYS A 10 10.50 7.80 11.24
N GLU A 11 11.36 7.98 12.26
CA GLU A 11 11.24 7.43 13.60
C GLU A 11 11.93 8.37 14.59
N ASP A 12 11.27 8.82 15.64
CA ASP A 12 11.84 9.77 16.61
C ASP A 12 12.69 9.10 17.69
N GLU A 13 12.41 7.84 18.03
CA GLU A 13 13.21 7.10 19.01
C GLU A 13 14.53 6.60 18.39
N ASP A 14 15.67 7.19 18.79
CA ASP A 14 17.00 6.88 18.25
C ASP A 14 17.32 5.37 18.24
N ALA A 15 16.98 4.66 19.33
CA ALA A 15 17.26 3.23 19.44
C ALA A 15 16.44 2.37 18.46
N ILE A 16 15.18 2.76 18.20
CA ILE A 16 14.33 2.07 17.24
C ILE A 16 14.79 2.41 15.83
N ARG A 17 15.04 3.67 15.54
CA ARG A 17 15.55 4.13 14.24
C ARG A 17 16.87 3.43 13.86
N GLU A 18 17.84 3.37 14.78
CA GLU A 18 19.10 2.65 14.56
C GLU A 18 18.88 1.15 14.30
N PHE A 19 17.99 0.53 15.07
CA PHE A 19 17.61 -0.87 14.87
C PHE A 19 17.01 -1.11 13.47
N GLU A 20 16.11 -0.25 13.00
CA GLU A 20 15.51 -0.35 11.67
C GLU A 20 16.58 -0.20 10.58
N VAL A 21 17.37 0.86 10.65
CA VAL A 21 18.44 1.17 9.69
C VAL A 21 19.41 -0.01 9.54
N ILE A 22 19.92 -0.54 10.66
CA ILE A 22 20.88 -1.66 10.64
C ILE A 22 20.28 -2.90 9.96
N ASN A 23 19.03 -3.25 10.28
CA ASN A 23 18.42 -4.46 9.74
C ASN A 23 18.07 -4.33 8.26
N LEU A 24 17.60 -3.16 7.84
CA LEU A 24 17.30 -2.86 6.43
C LEU A 24 18.58 -2.82 5.58
N GLN A 25 19.65 -2.17 6.07
CA GLN A 25 20.95 -2.15 5.38
C GLN A 25 21.54 -3.55 5.24
N ARG A 26 21.46 -4.39 6.27
CA ARG A 26 21.88 -5.81 6.21
C ARG A 26 21.09 -6.61 5.16
N SER A 27 19.87 -6.21 4.88
CA SER A 27 19.01 -6.82 3.85
C SER A 27 19.25 -6.23 2.45
N GLY A 28 20.23 -5.33 2.30
CA GLY A 28 20.66 -4.79 1.01
C GLY A 28 19.86 -3.57 0.55
N TYR A 29 19.22 -2.86 1.47
CA TYR A 29 18.57 -1.59 1.19
C TYR A 29 19.51 -0.41 1.48
N GLU A 30 19.41 0.63 0.67
CA GLU A 30 19.91 1.96 0.99
C GLU A 30 18.87 2.64 1.89
N VAL A 31 19.28 3.20 3.01
CA VAL A 31 18.35 3.80 3.97
C VAL A 31 18.74 5.26 4.20
N VAL A 32 17.73 6.12 4.07
CA VAL A 32 17.78 7.51 4.54
C VAL A 32 16.84 7.58 5.73
N ASP A 33 17.37 7.99 6.88
CA ASP A 33 16.62 8.08 8.12
C ASP A 33 16.54 9.50 8.62
N VAL A 34 15.37 9.81 9.20
CA VAL A 34 15.08 11.12 9.82
C VAL A 34 14.31 10.92 11.12
N SER A 35 14.41 11.90 12.01
CA SER A 35 13.85 11.81 13.37
C SER A 35 12.54 12.60 13.56
N CYS A 36 12.04 13.23 12.50
CA CYS A 36 10.78 13.98 12.58
C CYS A 36 10.08 14.05 11.22
N GLY A 37 8.78 14.28 11.24
CA GLY A 37 7.94 14.33 10.04
C GLY A 37 8.27 15.50 9.11
N GLU A 38 8.72 16.65 9.65
CA GLU A 38 9.14 17.81 8.86
C GLU A 38 10.33 17.49 7.97
N ASP A 39 11.33 16.79 8.52
CA ASP A 39 12.49 16.35 7.77
C ASP A 39 12.11 15.26 6.76
N ALA A 40 11.17 14.36 7.11
CA ALA A 40 10.66 13.35 6.17
C ALA A 40 10.01 14.00 4.95
N ILE A 41 9.18 15.02 5.14
CA ILE A 41 8.57 15.79 4.05
C ILE A 41 9.64 16.47 3.21
N ARG A 42 10.61 17.14 3.85
CA ARG A 42 11.69 17.84 3.14
C ARG A 42 12.52 16.88 2.29
N VAL A 43 12.97 15.78 2.86
CA VAL A 43 13.75 14.74 2.14
C VAL A 43 12.94 14.11 1.01
N PHE A 44 11.67 13.85 1.24
CA PHE A 44 10.79 13.33 0.20
C PHE A 44 10.59 14.35 -0.94
N ASP A 45 10.47 15.64 -0.63
CA ASP A 45 10.32 16.68 -1.66
C ASP A 45 11.58 16.87 -2.50
N GLU A 46 12.74 16.61 -1.92
CA GLU A 46 14.04 16.70 -2.61
C GLU A 46 14.35 15.43 -3.44
N GLU A 47 14.04 14.24 -2.93
CA GLU A 47 14.50 12.98 -3.49
C GLU A 47 13.41 11.91 -3.68
N GLY A 48 12.12 12.28 -3.59
CA GLY A 48 11.00 11.34 -3.51
C GLY A 48 10.96 10.26 -4.58
N ASP A 49 11.37 10.57 -5.80
CA ASP A 49 11.44 9.61 -6.91
C ASP A 49 12.54 8.53 -6.73
N SER A 50 13.48 8.73 -5.82
CA SER A 50 14.54 7.77 -5.51
C SER A 50 14.13 6.69 -4.52
N PHE A 51 13.03 6.90 -3.78
CA PHE A 51 12.55 5.96 -2.78
C PHE A 51 11.56 4.96 -3.36
N SER A 52 11.63 3.72 -2.89
CA SER A 52 10.65 2.67 -3.20
C SER A 52 9.68 2.43 -2.06
N VAL A 53 10.14 2.62 -0.82
CA VAL A 53 9.34 2.40 0.39
C VAL A 53 9.60 3.53 1.38
N ALA A 54 8.57 3.98 2.07
CA ALA A 54 8.67 4.81 3.26
C ALA A 54 8.14 4.03 4.48
N ILE A 55 8.88 4.08 5.58
CA ILE A 55 8.48 3.56 6.88
C ILE A 55 8.25 4.77 7.78
N LEU A 56 7.05 4.90 8.32
CA LEU A 56 6.62 6.08 9.05
C LEU A 56 6.08 5.67 10.42
N ASP A 57 6.69 6.15 11.49
CA ASP A 57 6.07 6.06 12.82
C ASP A 57 4.91 7.03 12.93
N ILE A 58 3.81 6.61 13.54
CA ILE A 58 2.59 7.40 13.69
C ILE A 58 2.46 8.08 15.07
N MET A 59 3.44 7.95 15.95
CA MET A 59 3.38 8.52 17.30
C MET A 59 4.53 9.48 17.58
N MET A 60 4.97 10.20 16.55
CA MET A 60 6.04 11.19 16.68
C MET A 60 5.53 12.53 17.20
N PRO A 61 6.28 13.25 18.02
CA PRO A 61 5.95 14.63 18.38
C PRO A 61 6.10 15.56 17.16
N GLY A 62 5.22 16.53 17.01
CA GLY A 62 5.32 17.57 15.98
C GLY A 62 4.16 17.55 14.99
N ILE A 63 4.42 17.21 13.74
CA ILE A 63 3.38 17.14 12.70
C ILE A 63 2.37 16.03 13.03
N ASP A 64 1.09 16.27 12.65
CA ASP A 64 0.05 15.25 12.70
C ASP A 64 0.57 13.93 12.10
N ASP A 65 0.44 12.85 12.87
CA ASP A 65 0.96 11.49 12.60
C ASP A 65 0.71 11.01 11.17
N PHE A 66 -0.33 11.49 10.52
CA PHE A 66 -0.71 11.10 9.18
C PHE A 66 -0.35 12.11 8.08
N ALA A 67 0.14 13.29 8.47
CA ALA A 67 0.43 14.36 7.51
C ALA A 67 1.54 13.97 6.52
N VAL A 68 2.57 13.25 6.98
CA VAL A 68 3.65 12.75 6.11
C VAL A 68 3.10 11.78 5.06
N CYS A 69 2.28 10.82 5.47
CA CYS A 69 1.64 9.87 4.56
C CYS A 69 0.77 10.58 3.52
N LYS A 70 -0.07 11.50 3.97
CA LYS A 70 -0.93 12.29 3.09
C LYS A 70 -0.12 13.11 2.08
N HIS A 71 0.93 13.80 2.54
CA HIS A 71 1.82 14.58 1.68
C HIS A 71 2.49 13.71 0.60
N ILE A 72 2.99 12.54 0.98
CA ILE A 72 3.56 11.58 0.02
C ILE A 72 2.49 11.17 -1.00
N ARG A 73 1.28 10.82 -0.57
CA ARG A 73 0.22 10.33 -1.46
C ARG A 73 -0.32 11.39 -2.42
N GLU A 74 -0.32 12.65 -2.03
CA GLU A 74 -0.68 13.76 -2.92
C GLU A 74 0.28 13.89 -4.12
N LYS A 75 1.54 13.44 -3.97
CA LYS A 75 2.59 13.55 -4.99
C LYS A 75 2.93 12.21 -5.65
N ASN A 76 2.88 11.10 -4.90
CA ASN A 76 3.31 9.79 -5.38
C ASN A 76 2.40 8.67 -4.85
N ASN A 77 1.61 8.07 -5.75
CA ASN A 77 0.74 6.93 -5.47
C ASN A 77 1.44 5.57 -5.62
N THR A 78 2.68 5.54 -6.12
CA THR A 78 3.41 4.30 -6.40
C THR A 78 4.42 3.92 -5.33
N LEU A 79 4.88 4.87 -4.53
CA LEU A 79 5.73 4.62 -3.36
C LEU A 79 5.00 3.70 -2.36
N GLY A 80 5.65 2.66 -1.89
CA GLY A 80 5.11 1.82 -0.82
C GLY A 80 5.19 2.56 0.53
N ILE A 81 4.11 2.56 1.31
CA ILE A 81 4.11 3.16 2.66
C ILE A 81 3.78 2.10 3.69
N ILE A 82 4.66 1.93 4.67
CA ILE A 82 4.46 1.10 5.85
C ILE A 82 4.35 2.02 7.07
N MET A 83 3.30 1.88 7.85
CA MET A 83 3.14 2.62 9.11
C MET A 83 3.59 1.77 10.30
N LEU A 84 4.33 2.39 11.22
CA LEU A 84 4.66 1.81 12.51
C LEU A 84 3.71 2.36 13.57
N SER A 85 3.23 1.51 14.47
CA SER A 85 2.32 1.92 15.54
C SER A 85 2.66 1.24 16.86
N ALA A 86 2.75 2.01 17.94
CA ALA A 86 2.95 1.49 19.29
C ALA A 86 1.71 0.79 19.86
N LYS A 87 0.55 0.87 19.23
CA LYS A 87 -0.70 0.36 19.79
C LYS A 87 -1.55 -0.45 18.83
N SER A 88 -2.07 -1.51 19.41
CA SER A 88 -3.14 -2.38 18.93
C SER A 88 -4.53 -1.73 18.86
N GLN A 89 -4.67 -0.41 18.94
CA GLN A 89 -5.99 0.19 18.73
C GLN A 89 -6.34 0.05 17.27
N GLU A 90 -7.35 -0.77 17.02
CA GLU A 90 -7.87 -1.10 15.70
C GLU A 90 -8.21 0.16 14.88
N MET A 91 -8.59 1.23 15.58
CA MET A 91 -8.93 2.51 14.98
C MET A 91 -7.73 3.21 14.32
N ASP A 92 -6.55 3.15 14.93
CA ASP A 92 -5.35 3.82 14.39
C ASP A 92 -4.81 3.09 13.16
N LYS A 93 -4.89 1.75 13.17
CA LYS A 93 -4.56 0.92 12.01
C LYS A 93 -5.48 1.22 10.83
N VAL A 94 -6.79 1.27 11.08
CA VAL A 94 -7.80 1.60 10.06
C VAL A 94 -7.58 3.01 9.52
N ASN A 95 -7.30 3.99 10.38
CA ASN A 95 -7.06 5.37 9.95
C ASN A 95 -5.80 5.49 9.08
N GLY A 96 -4.68 4.88 9.49
CA GLY A 96 -3.45 4.88 8.70
C GLY A 96 -3.62 4.24 7.32
N LEU A 97 -4.26 3.08 7.29
CA LEU A 97 -4.58 2.41 6.03
C LEU A 97 -5.54 3.25 5.18
N MET A 98 -6.57 3.89 5.77
CA MET A 98 -7.50 4.75 5.05
C MET A 98 -6.83 5.97 4.41
N LEU A 99 -5.73 6.46 4.98
CA LEU A 99 -4.97 7.61 4.47
C LEU A 99 -3.96 7.25 3.37
N GLY A 100 -3.75 5.98 3.08
CA GLY A 100 -2.93 5.61 1.95
C GLY A 100 -1.78 4.64 2.25
N ALA A 101 -1.59 4.19 3.49
CA ALA A 101 -0.60 3.17 3.78
C ALA A 101 -0.93 1.84 3.08
N ASP A 102 0.11 1.12 2.68
CA ASP A 102 0.02 -0.18 2.02
C ASP A 102 0.12 -1.33 3.02
N ASP A 103 0.75 -1.08 4.17
CA ASP A 103 0.88 -2.03 5.26
C ASP A 103 1.09 -1.28 6.60
N TYR A 104 1.01 -2.01 7.71
CA TYR A 104 1.34 -1.51 9.04
C TYR A 104 2.06 -2.57 9.87
N ILE A 105 2.89 -2.13 10.80
CA ILE A 105 3.61 -2.97 11.75
C ILE A 105 3.31 -2.47 13.16
N THR A 106 2.99 -3.39 14.07
CA THR A 106 2.75 -3.04 15.48
C THR A 106 4.03 -3.17 16.29
N LYS A 107 4.41 -2.13 17.00
CA LYS A 107 5.53 -2.17 17.98
C LYS A 107 5.09 -2.95 19.25
N PRO A 108 5.95 -3.81 19.84
CA PRO A 108 7.28 -4.18 19.36
C PRO A 108 7.23 -5.21 18.22
N PHE A 109 8.17 -5.12 17.29
CA PHE A 109 8.31 -6.01 16.14
C PHE A 109 9.70 -6.65 16.09
N SER A 110 9.81 -7.77 15.40
CA SER A 110 11.10 -8.43 15.18
C SER A 110 11.82 -7.91 13.93
N PRO A 111 13.17 -8.03 13.84
CA PRO A 111 13.89 -7.70 12.62
C PRO A 111 13.38 -8.45 11.40
N SER A 112 13.04 -9.72 11.57
CA SER A 112 12.52 -10.57 10.49
C SER A 112 11.15 -10.12 10.02
N GLU A 113 10.28 -9.64 10.92
CA GLU A 113 8.98 -9.09 10.54
C GLU A 113 9.13 -7.80 9.73
N LEU A 114 9.95 -6.85 10.21
CA LEU A 114 10.23 -5.61 9.52
C LEU A 114 10.72 -5.88 8.10
N VAL A 115 11.77 -6.68 7.95
CA VAL A 115 12.37 -6.99 6.65
C VAL A 115 11.38 -7.71 5.73
N ALA A 116 10.64 -8.70 6.24
CA ALA A 116 9.67 -9.45 5.43
C ALA A 116 8.56 -8.55 4.87
N ARG A 117 8.06 -7.59 5.66
CA ARG A 117 7.05 -6.63 5.22
C ARG A 117 7.59 -5.62 4.22
N VAL A 118 8.79 -5.11 4.47
CA VAL A 118 9.48 -4.21 3.52
C VAL A 118 9.73 -4.92 2.20
N ASP A 119 10.21 -6.17 2.21
CA ASP A 119 10.40 -6.97 1.00
C ASP A 119 9.09 -7.21 0.25
N ALA A 120 8.00 -7.46 0.97
CA ALA A 120 6.68 -7.65 0.36
C ALA A 120 6.17 -6.36 -0.32
N VAL A 121 6.31 -5.21 0.33
CA VAL A 121 5.95 -3.91 -0.23
C VAL A 121 6.88 -3.55 -1.39
N TYR A 122 8.20 -3.69 -1.22
CA TYR A 122 9.19 -3.43 -2.27
C TYR A 122 8.94 -4.28 -3.52
N ARG A 123 8.66 -5.57 -3.35
CA ARG A 123 8.35 -6.46 -4.47
C ARG A 123 7.13 -5.95 -5.25
N ARG A 124 6.07 -5.50 -4.58
CA ARG A 124 4.88 -4.91 -5.23
C ARG A 124 5.24 -3.68 -6.06
N VAL A 125 6.07 -2.80 -5.54
CA VAL A 125 6.57 -1.61 -6.26
C VAL A 125 7.46 -2.00 -7.44
N SER A 126 8.36 -2.98 -7.28
CA SER A 126 9.36 -3.37 -8.27
C SER A 126 8.82 -4.29 -9.38
N MET A 127 7.81 -5.12 -9.11
CA MET A 127 7.17 -5.99 -10.11
C MET A 127 6.40 -5.19 -11.17
N SER A 128 6.30 -3.89 -11.02
CA SER A 128 5.83 -2.93 -12.02
C SER A 128 6.53 -3.05 -13.38
N SER A 129 7.67 -3.77 -13.47
CA SER A 129 8.55 -3.78 -14.64
C SER A 129 8.70 -5.12 -15.36
N ALA A 130 8.13 -6.22 -14.90
CA ALA A 130 8.40 -7.54 -15.46
C ALA A 130 7.19 -8.48 -15.41
N LYS A 131 6.44 -8.54 -16.49
CA LYS A 131 6.03 -9.74 -17.21
C LYS A 131 5.14 -9.38 -18.40
N GLN A 132 5.51 -9.85 -19.56
CA GLN A 132 4.69 -9.81 -20.76
C GLN A 132 3.56 -10.82 -20.64
N GLU A 133 2.31 -10.34 -20.73
CA GLU A 133 1.16 -11.19 -21.07
C GLU A 133 0.34 -10.49 -22.17
N PRO A 134 -0.36 -11.24 -23.04
CA PRO A 134 -0.91 -10.72 -24.29
C PRO A 134 -2.11 -9.76 -24.14
N GLU A 135 -2.70 -9.64 -22.96
CA GLU A 135 -3.76 -8.66 -22.71
C GLU A 135 -3.22 -7.48 -21.92
N ASN A 136 -2.92 -6.38 -22.62
CA ASN A 136 -2.47 -5.16 -21.98
C ASN A 136 -3.59 -4.41 -21.26
N GLU A 137 -4.85 -4.73 -21.53
CA GLU A 137 -6.02 -4.04 -21.00
C GLU A 137 -7.10 -5.03 -20.57
N LEU A 138 -7.66 -4.80 -19.40
CA LEU A 138 -8.87 -5.46 -18.93
C LEU A 138 -10.00 -4.44 -18.98
N CYS A 139 -11.09 -4.83 -19.63
CA CYS A 139 -12.29 -3.98 -19.75
C CYS A 139 -13.45 -4.62 -19.01
N SER A 140 -14.16 -3.83 -18.19
CA SER A 140 -15.38 -4.28 -17.50
C SER A 140 -16.30 -3.08 -17.28
N GLY A 141 -17.46 -3.09 -17.95
CA GLY A 141 -18.39 -1.97 -17.94
C GLY A 141 -17.72 -0.65 -18.34
N PRO A 142 -17.77 0.40 -17.51
CA PRO A 142 -17.15 1.69 -17.83
C PRO A 142 -15.63 1.72 -17.54
N PHE A 143 -15.05 0.64 -16.99
CA PHE A 143 -13.68 0.60 -16.55
C PHE A 143 -12.74 -0.01 -17.59
N VAL A 144 -11.58 0.62 -17.76
CA VAL A 144 -10.45 0.09 -18.53
C VAL A 144 -9.21 0.14 -17.64
N LEU A 145 -8.68 -1.04 -17.28
CA LEU A 145 -7.46 -1.20 -16.54
C LEU A 145 -6.33 -1.55 -17.49
N ASN A 146 -5.40 -0.63 -17.69
CA ASN A 146 -4.21 -0.88 -18.49
C ASN A 146 -3.08 -1.43 -17.59
N ILE A 147 -2.73 -2.70 -17.83
CA ILE A 147 -1.76 -3.44 -17.01
C ILE A 147 -0.35 -2.88 -17.20
N ARG A 148 -0.01 -2.47 -18.43
CA ARG A 148 1.33 -1.99 -18.76
C ARG A 148 1.62 -0.60 -18.20
N SER A 149 0.68 0.33 -18.37
CA SER A 149 0.80 1.68 -17.81
C SER A 149 0.37 1.79 -16.36
N ARG A 150 -0.20 0.69 -15.78
CA ARG A 150 -0.75 0.62 -14.42
C ARG A 150 -1.76 1.74 -14.15
N SER A 151 -2.63 1.96 -15.09
CA SER A 151 -3.64 3.02 -15.02
C SER A 151 -5.05 2.44 -15.09
N LEU A 152 -5.96 3.02 -14.32
CA LEU A 152 -7.38 2.76 -14.38
C LEU A 152 -8.08 3.98 -14.96
N THR A 153 -9.00 3.77 -15.88
CA THR A 153 -9.95 4.80 -16.31
C THR A 153 -11.38 4.33 -16.11
N ARG A 154 -12.27 5.27 -15.85
CA ARG A 154 -13.71 5.07 -15.87
C ARG A 154 -14.33 6.10 -16.82
N ASP A 155 -15.06 5.64 -17.84
CA ASP A 155 -15.64 6.50 -18.88
C ASP A 155 -14.56 7.44 -19.50
N GLY A 156 -13.32 6.96 -19.64
CA GLY A 156 -12.17 7.72 -20.14
C GLY A 156 -11.50 8.66 -19.14
N GLN A 157 -12.07 8.84 -17.95
CA GLN A 157 -11.46 9.63 -16.87
C GLN A 157 -10.52 8.79 -16.03
N LYS A 158 -9.30 9.30 -15.80
CA LYS A 158 -8.28 8.60 -15.00
C LYS A 158 -8.68 8.54 -13.53
N ILE A 159 -8.46 7.37 -12.92
CA ILE A 159 -8.58 7.12 -11.48
C ILE A 159 -7.21 6.77 -10.94
N ASP A 160 -6.71 7.55 -10.00
CA ASP A 160 -5.42 7.32 -9.38
C ASP A 160 -5.51 6.26 -8.27
N LEU A 161 -4.80 5.16 -8.46
CA LEU A 161 -4.74 4.03 -7.55
C LEU A 161 -3.36 3.92 -6.90
N THR A 162 -3.33 3.48 -5.63
CA THR A 162 -2.09 2.98 -5.02
C THR A 162 -1.73 1.62 -5.61
N GLN A 163 -0.53 1.12 -5.29
CA GLN A 163 -0.07 -0.18 -5.76
C GLN A 163 -1.01 -1.32 -5.32
N VAL A 164 -1.43 -1.28 -4.06
CA VAL A 164 -2.36 -2.28 -3.50
C VAL A 164 -3.73 -2.20 -4.17
N GLU A 165 -4.27 -1.00 -4.34
CA GLU A 165 -5.56 -0.80 -5.00
C GLU A 165 -5.54 -1.26 -6.45
N PHE A 166 -4.43 -1.01 -7.16
CA PHE A 166 -4.25 -1.48 -8.53
C PHE A 166 -4.23 -3.02 -8.59
N GLN A 167 -3.48 -3.68 -7.71
CA GLN A 167 -3.41 -5.14 -7.68
C GLN A 167 -4.75 -5.79 -7.31
N LEU A 168 -5.48 -5.20 -6.35
CA LEU A 168 -6.84 -5.63 -6.04
C LEU A 168 -7.76 -5.49 -7.26
N MET A 169 -7.72 -4.33 -7.93
CA MET A 169 -8.54 -4.07 -9.11
C MET A 169 -8.23 -5.04 -10.24
N GLU A 170 -6.93 -5.30 -10.51
CA GLU A 170 -6.50 -6.28 -11.49
C GLU A 170 -7.03 -7.68 -11.17
N HIS A 171 -6.89 -8.12 -9.91
CA HIS A 171 -7.34 -9.43 -9.49
C HIS A 171 -8.86 -9.58 -9.59
N PHE A 172 -9.62 -8.56 -9.22
CA PHE A 172 -11.07 -8.53 -9.37
C PHE A 172 -11.52 -8.55 -10.83
N MET A 173 -10.92 -7.72 -11.69
CA MET A 173 -11.29 -7.67 -13.12
C MET A 173 -10.88 -8.93 -13.89
N ARG A 174 -9.86 -9.68 -13.43
CA ARG A 174 -9.51 -11.00 -13.99
C ARG A 174 -10.46 -12.12 -13.55
N ASN A 175 -11.26 -11.89 -12.50
CA ASN A 175 -12.19 -12.86 -11.95
C ASN A 175 -13.61 -12.26 -11.82
N PRO A 176 -14.21 -11.80 -12.94
CA PRO A 176 -15.52 -11.17 -12.90
C PRO A 176 -16.58 -12.17 -12.44
N ASN A 177 -17.50 -11.69 -11.62
CA ASN A 177 -18.61 -12.45 -11.05
C ASN A 177 -18.22 -13.63 -10.14
N VAL A 178 -16.93 -13.79 -9.84
CA VAL A 178 -16.42 -14.79 -8.88
C VAL A 178 -16.34 -14.16 -7.49
N ALA A 179 -16.83 -14.87 -6.48
CA ALA A 179 -16.63 -14.48 -5.08
C ALA A 179 -15.20 -14.86 -4.65
N LEU A 180 -14.44 -13.89 -4.20
CA LEU A 180 -13.07 -14.05 -3.72
C LEU A 180 -13.08 -13.87 -2.20
N ASP A 181 -12.57 -14.87 -1.49
CA ASP A 181 -12.45 -14.79 -0.04
C ASP A 181 -11.28 -13.89 0.40
N ARG A 182 -11.34 -13.44 1.67
CA ARG A 182 -10.33 -12.50 2.20
C ARG A 182 -8.92 -13.09 2.21
N SER A 183 -8.79 -14.37 2.50
CA SER A 183 -7.49 -15.04 2.56
C SER A 183 -6.85 -15.14 1.18
N THR A 184 -7.63 -15.47 0.17
CA THR A 184 -7.18 -15.45 -1.24
C THR A 184 -6.72 -14.06 -1.66
N LEU A 185 -7.52 -13.01 -1.36
CA LEU A 185 -7.16 -11.64 -1.66
C LEU A 185 -5.89 -11.21 -0.92
N LEU A 186 -5.78 -11.57 0.36
CA LEU A 186 -4.61 -11.29 1.19
C LEU A 186 -3.35 -11.94 0.59
N THR A 187 -3.39 -13.22 0.33
CA THR A 187 -2.27 -13.98 -0.22
C THR A 187 -1.86 -13.46 -1.60
N THR A 188 -2.83 -13.16 -2.47
CA THR A 188 -2.56 -12.68 -3.82
C THR A 188 -1.89 -11.31 -3.82
N VAL A 189 -2.35 -10.40 -2.97
CA VAL A 189 -1.88 -9.01 -2.97
C VAL A 189 -0.71 -8.79 -2.02
N TRP A 190 -0.75 -9.38 -0.81
CA TRP A 190 0.31 -9.20 0.20
C TRP A 190 1.33 -10.34 0.23
N GLY A 191 1.00 -11.51 -0.34
CA GLY A 191 1.87 -12.69 -0.45
C GLY A 191 1.62 -13.74 0.65
N ASP A 192 2.09 -14.98 0.39
CA ASP A 192 1.87 -16.13 1.28
C ASP A 192 2.51 -15.96 2.67
N SER A 193 3.56 -15.16 2.77
CA SER A 193 4.28 -14.89 4.02
C SER A 193 3.75 -13.70 4.80
N TYR A 194 2.56 -13.18 4.44
CA TYR A 194 1.96 -12.08 5.18
C TYR A 194 1.32 -12.57 6.48
N PHE A 195 1.80 -12.09 7.62
CA PHE A 195 1.34 -12.46 8.97
C PHE A 195 0.47 -11.37 9.62
N GLY A 196 -0.03 -10.41 8.86
CA GLY A 196 -0.89 -9.33 9.36
C GLY A 196 -2.37 -9.72 9.45
N ASP A 197 -3.18 -8.77 9.93
CA ASP A 197 -4.62 -8.91 10.06
C ASP A 197 -5.28 -8.85 8.67
N ASP A 198 -6.23 -9.73 8.39
CA ASP A 198 -7.00 -9.77 7.14
C ASP A 198 -7.90 -8.54 6.95
N LYS A 199 -8.13 -7.76 8.00
CA LYS A 199 -8.82 -6.45 7.93
C LYS A 199 -8.15 -5.45 7.01
N ILE A 200 -6.87 -5.63 6.69
CA ILE A 200 -6.18 -4.81 5.68
C ILE A 200 -6.88 -4.91 4.32
N VAL A 201 -7.46 -6.07 3.99
CA VAL A 201 -8.25 -6.28 2.79
C VAL A 201 -9.50 -5.41 2.81
N ASP A 202 -10.25 -5.43 3.93
CA ASP A 202 -11.50 -4.68 4.07
C ASP A 202 -11.27 -3.17 3.95
N VAL A 203 -10.18 -2.67 4.54
CA VAL A 203 -9.82 -1.25 4.47
C VAL A 203 -9.46 -0.85 3.03
N ASN A 204 -8.66 -1.65 2.34
CA ASN A 204 -8.27 -1.36 0.96
C ASN A 204 -9.45 -1.49 -0.02
N VAL A 205 -10.35 -2.46 0.19
CA VAL A 205 -11.61 -2.55 -0.55
C VAL A 205 -12.48 -1.30 -0.34
N ARG A 206 -12.59 -0.81 0.91
CA ARG A 206 -13.32 0.43 1.19
C ARG A 206 -12.69 1.64 0.47
N ARG A 207 -11.35 1.77 0.50
CA ARG A 207 -10.64 2.83 -0.24
C ARG A 207 -10.88 2.74 -1.74
N LEU A 208 -10.79 1.54 -2.30
CA LEU A 208 -11.04 1.30 -3.71
C LEU A 208 -12.47 1.71 -4.09
N ARG A 209 -13.47 1.31 -3.29
CA ARG A 209 -14.87 1.74 -3.47
C ARG A 209 -15.02 3.26 -3.49
N MET A 210 -14.34 3.99 -2.60
CA MET A 210 -14.39 5.46 -2.57
C MET A 210 -13.92 6.09 -3.88
N LYS A 211 -13.10 5.39 -4.67
CA LYS A 211 -12.56 5.87 -5.96
C LYS A 211 -13.41 5.42 -7.16
N ILE A 212 -13.97 4.21 -7.10
CA ILE A 212 -14.62 3.59 -8.27
C ILE A 212 -16.16 3.59 -8.22
N GLU A 213 -16.76 3.63 -7.03
CA GLU A 213 -18.19 3.53 -6.87
C GLU A 213 -18.88 4.91 -6.89
N PRO A 214 -20.06 5.03 -7.50
CA PRO A 214 -20.87 6.24 -7.36
C PRO A 214 -21.31 6.48 -5.92
N GLU A 215 -21.63 5.40 -5.20
CA GLU A 215 -22.04 5.38 -3.80
C GLU A 215 -21.29 4.26 -3.08
N PRO A 216 -20.17 4.57 -2.37
CA PRO A 216 -19.31 3.56 -1.73
C PRO A 216 -20.00 2.70 -0.66
N SER A 217 -21.04 3.25 0.00
CA SER A 217 -21.87 2.55 1.00
C SER A 217 -22.85 1.55 0.40
N ASN A 218 -23.22 1.73 -0.88
CA ASN A 218 -24.11 0.87 -1.65
C ASN A 218 -23.43 0.49 -2.99
N PRO A 219 -22.38 -0.34 -2.95
CA PRO A 219 -21.52 -0.58 -4.10
C PRO A 219 -22.24 -1.36 -5.20
N LYS A 220 -22.03 -0.90 -6.44
CA LYS A 220 -22.57 -1.51 -7.64
C LYS A 220 -21.61 -2.52 -8.26
N TYR A 221 -20.34 -2.19 -8.31
CA TYR A 221 -19.31 -2.98 -8.99
C TYR A 221 -18.55 -3.91 -8.05
N LEU A 222 -18.06 -3.40 -6.93
CA LEU A 222 -17.29 -4.18 -5.96
C LEU A 222 -18.17 -4.52 -4.75
N THR A 223 -18.94 -5.60 -4.84
CA THR A 223 -19.97 -5.98 -3.87
C THR A 223 -19.41 -6.85 -2.75
N THR A 224 -20.09 -6.86 -1.58
CA THR A 224 -19.74 -7.75 -0.47
C THR A 224 -20.49 -9.08 -0.60
N VAL A 225 -19.79 -10.17 -0.45
CA VAL A 225 -20.37 -11.51 -0.24
C VAL A 225 -20.27 -11.82 1.24
N TRP A 226 -21.40 -11.66 1.96
CA TRP A 226 -21.46 -11.74 3.41
C TRP A 226 -20.91 -13.07 3.96
N GLY A 227 -20.06 -12.98 4.97
CA GLY A 227 -19.41 -14.14 5.59
C GLY A 227 -18.28 -14.75 4.73
N PHE A 228 -18.01 -14.24 3.53
CA PHE A 228 -17.00 -14.81 2.63
C PHE A 228 -15.95 -13.79 2.21
N GLY A 229 -16.33 -12.76 1.48
CA GLY A 229 -15.38 -11.78 0.95
C GLY A 229 -16.05 -10.80 -0.01
N TYR A 230 -15.48 -10.67 -1.21
CA TYR A 230 -15.89 -9.65 -2.18
C TYR A 230 -16.03 -10.24 -3.59
N LYS A 231 -16.79 -9.53 -4.41
CA LYS A 231 -17.04 -9.92 -5.80
C LYS A 231 -17.09 -8.68 -6.68
N TRP A 232 -16.41 -8.74 -7.81
CA TRP A 232 -16.58 -7.79 -8.90
C TRP A 232 -17.78 -8.18 -9.74
N VAL A 233 -18.68 -7.25 -9.96
CA VAL A 233 -19.92 -7.44 -10.77
C VAL A 233 -19.77 -6.66 -12.06
N GLU A 234 -19.94 -7.33 -13.19
CA GLU A 234 -20.01 -6.74 -14.52
C GLU A 234 -21.42 -6.23 -14.84
#